data_4f61df018590d02039f85661f768209a
#
_entry.id   4f61df018590d02039f85661f768209a
#
_cell.length_a   1.000
_cell.length_b   1.000
_cell.length_c   1.000
_cell.angle_alpha   90.00
_cell.angle_beta   90.00
_cell.angle_gamma   90.00
#
_symmetry.space_group_name_H-M   'P 1'
#
loop_
_entity.id
_entity.type
_entity.pdbx_description
1 polymer ?
#
loop_
_entity_poly.entity_id
_entity_poly.type
_entity_poly.pdbx_seq_one_letter_code
_entity_poly.pdbx_strand_id
1 'polypeptide(L)'
;MKFSSYWLDSAPPFRGGITTPAEGRADVVIVGGGFTGLSAALSLARKGASVIVLEAGRVVGEGSGRNGGQCNNGTAHDFAGLSATLGLGRARELYQAFDAGVDAVERLVMEERIDCGFTRCGKIKLAAKPAHFDKLARTADILAREVDPGVRLLTPEALTAEVGSPIFHGGLLFPRSARMHMGRFGVGLAEAAARRGARIHENNPVTAIDRLGAARFRISTAVGGRVEADRVLVATGASIQGPFGWFRRRIVPVGSFIVVTAPLSRSVLADIMPGDRVCTTSKNIGHYFRLTDDGRLLFGGRARFAMSDHKSDEKSGRILQKGLAETFPQLGPVPIEFCWGGLVDMTQDRFPHAGERDGIHYALGYSGHGTQMSVLMGGIMADLMTGGHAINPWRDREWPAIPGHFGRPWFLPFVGAYYRLMDVLH
;
A
#
# COMPACT_ATOMS: atom_id res chain seq x y z
N MET A 1 -22.46 3.70 11.70
CA MET A 1 -21.30 3.64 10.80
C MET A 1 -20.30 4.72 11.21
N LYS A 2 -19.04 4.33 11.54
CA LYS A 2 -17.95 5.25 11.86
C LYS A 2 -17.19 5.61 10.57
N PHE A 3 -16.90 6.89 10.36
CA PHE A 3 -16.09 7.38 9.25
C PHE A 3 -14.61 7.47 9.64
N SER A 4 -14.06 6.35 10.11
CA SER A 4 -12.67 6.20 10.51
C SER A 4 -12.12 4.86 10.02
N SER A 5 -10.80 4.77 9.86
CA SER A 5 -10.18 3.49 9.54
C SER A 5 -10.35 2.51 10.70
N TYR A 6 -10.89 1.33 10.43
CA TYR A 6 -10.95 0.22 11.37
C TYR A 6 -9.56 -0.11 11.94
N TRP A 7 -8.53 -0.07 11.10
CA TRP A 7 -7.16 -0.35 11.52
C TRP A 7 -6.64 0.61 12.57
N LEU A 8 -7.00 1.91 12.43
CA LEU A 8 -6.54 2.96 13.32
C LEU A 8 -7.41 3.10 14.58
N ASP A 9 -8.67 2.66 14.49
CA ASP A 9 -9.62 2.64 15.62
C ASP A 9 -9.34 1.47 16.58
N SER A 10 -8.87 0.33 16.05
CA SER A 10 -8.65 -0.91 16.80
C SER A 10 -7.18 -1.21 17.13
N ALA A 11 -6.23 -0.41 16.63
CA ALA A 11 -4.83 -0.51 17.02
C ALA A 11 -4.55 0.25 18.33
N PRO A 12 -3.55 -0.20 19.13
CA PRO A 12 -3.08 0.60 20.25
C PRO A 12 -2.48 1.92 19.75
N PRO A 13 -2.50 3.00 20.55
CA PRO A 13 -1.84 4.25 20.18
C PRO A 13 -0.32 4.08 20.20
N PHE A 14 0.37 4.78 19.29
CA PHE A 14 1.83 4.91 19.36
C PHE A 14 2.22 5.76 20.57
N ARG A 15 3.08 5.23 21.46
CA ARG A 15 3.48 5.89 22.71
C ARG A 15 4.80 6.64 22.61
N GLY A 16 5.61 6.34 21.61
CA GLY A 16 6.93 6.96 21.39
C GLY A 16 6.89 8.26 20.59
N GLY A 17 5.69 8.80 20.28
CA GLY A 17 5.51 10.01 19.48
C GLY A 17 5.89 11.28 20.24
N ILE A 18 6.69 12.13 19.61
CA ILE A 18 7.06 13.46 20.10
C ILE A 18 6.19 14.49 19.38
N THR A 19 5.44 15.30 20.13
CA THR A 19 4.52 16.31 19.56
C THR A 19 5.07 17.73 19.61
N THR A 20 6.22 17.94 20.25
CA THR A 20 6.91 19.23 20.24
C THR A 20 7.59 19.49 18.90
N PRO A 21 7.85 20.77 18.55
CA PRO A 21 8.65 21.12 17.38
C PRO A 21 9.97 20.34 17.34
N ALA A 22 10.31 19.81 16.16
CA ALA A 22 11.55 19.06 15.99
C ALA A 22 12.75 20.00 15.92
N GLU A 23 13.80 19.72 16.71
CA GLU A 23 15.01 20.55 16.78
C GLU A 23 16.27 19.67 16.79
N GLY A 24 17.39 20.32 16.47
CA GLY A 24 18.73 19.76 16.56
C GLY A 24 19.23 19.18 15.24
N ARG A 25 20.09 18.16 15.32
CA ARG A 25 20.73 17.52 14.18
C ARG A 25 20.54 16.01 14.22
N ALA A 26 20.53 15.42 13.04
CA ALA A 26 20.57 13.98 12.84
C ALA A 26 21.42 13.64 11.60
N ASP A 27 21.88 12.40 11.47
CA ASP A 27 22.53 11.92 10.24
C ASP A 27 21.50 11.88 9.09
N VAL A 28 20.28 11.45 9.43
CA VAL A 28 19.18 11.32 8.45
C VAL A 28 17.89 11.92 9.01
N VAL A 29 17.25 12.76 8.21
CA VAL A 29 15.85 13.17 8.41
C VAL A 29 14.96 12.45 7.40
N ILE A 30 13.89 11.84 7.89
CA ILE A 30 12.89 11.17 7.09
C ILE A 30 11.59 11.97 7.14
N VAL A 31 11.04 12.30 5.97
CA VAL A 31 9.76 13.00 5.84
C VAL A 31 8.66 12.01 5.49
N GLY A 32 7.76 11.78 6.45
CA GLY A 32 6.65 10.85 6.39
C GLY A 32 6.81 9.65 7.34
N GLY A 33 5.85 9.50 8.26
CA GLY A 33 5.75 8.43 9.26
C GLY A 33 4.88 7.25 8.80
N GLY A 34 4.84 6.95 7.50
CA GLY A 34 4.23 5.75 6.93
C GLY A 34 5.19 4.55 6.95
N PHE A 35 4.75 3.41 6.36
CA PHE A 35 5.57 2.18 6.35
C PHE A 35 6.96 2.38 5.74
N THR A 36 7.08 3.16 4.66
CA THR A 36 8.39 3.45 4.05
C THR A 36 9.33 4.16 5.02
N GLY A 37 8.85 5.28 5.58
CA GLY A 37 9.67 6.08 6.49
C GLY A 37 10.04 5.35 7.77
N LEU A 38 9.09 4.62 8.37
CA LEU A 38 9.32 3.86 9.60
C LEU A 38 10.25 2.65 9.36
N SER A 39 10.11 1.96 8.22
CA SER A 39 11.03 0.87 7.85
C SER A 39 12.44 1.37 7.61
N ALA A 40 12.59 2.52 6.93
CA ALA A 40 13.88 3.16 6.74
C ALA A 40 14.46 3.62 8.08
N ALA A 41 13.65 4.23 8.97
CA ALA A 41 14.09 4.70 10.29
C ALA A 41 14.62 3.53 11.14
N LEU A 42 13.88 2.42 11.19
CA LEU A 42 14.32 1.22 11.90
C LEU A 42 15.63 0.67 11.32
N SER A 43 15.73 0.57 9.99
CA SER A 43 16.93 0.03 9.31
C SER A 43 18.15 0.91 9.53
N LEU A 44 18.01 2.24 9.48
CA LEU A 44 19.07 3.21 9.76
C LEU A 44 19.51 3.18 11.21
N ALA A 45 18.55 3.16 12.15
CA ALA A 45 18.84 3.10 13.58
C ALA A 45 19.54 1.78 13.97
N ARG A 46 19.19 0.67 13.35
CA ARG A 46 19.90 -0.63 13.52
C ARG A 46 21.37 -0.54 13.08
N LYS A 47 21.69 0.34 12.15
CA LYS A 47 23.07 0.61 11.66
C LYS A 47 23.78 1.69 12.47
N GLY A 48 23.18 2.21 13.53
CA GLY A 48 23.75 3.22 14.42
C GLY A 48 23.62 4.66 13.94
N ALA A 49 22.87 4.93 12.87
CA ALA A 49 22.60 6.28 12.42
C ALA A 49 21.62 6.99 13.37
N SER A 50 21.85 8.27 13.65
CA SER A 50 20.88 9.14 14.31
C SER A 50 19.78 9.52 13.32
N VAL A 51 18.50 9.27 13.68
CA VAL A 51 17.36 9.44 12.79
C VAL A 51 16.28 10.29 13.41
N ILE A 52 15.76 11.26 12.64
CA ILE A 52 14.53 11.99 12.97
C ILE A 52 13.50 11.71 11.88
N VAL A 53 12.31 11.28 12.29
CA VAL A 53 11.13 11.17 11.42
C VAL A 53 10.22 12.35 11.68
N LEU A 54 9.82 13.06 10.60
CA LEU A 54 8.88 14.17 10.64
C LEU A 54 7.58 13.73 9.97
N GLU A 55 6.54 13.51 10.77
CA GLU A 55 5.20 13.14 10.31
C GLU A 55 4.25 14.33 10.42
N ALA A 56 3.51 14.59 9.36
CA ALA A 56 2.60 15.74 9.29
C ALA A 56 1.39 15.62 10.23
N GLY A 57 0.92 14.42 10.43
CA GLY A 57 -0.17 14.08 11.34
C GLY A 57 0.29 13.08 12.40
N ARG A 58 -0.37 11.93 12.46
CA ARG A 58 0.05 10.78 13.28
C ARG A 58 0.72 9.71 12.44
N VAL A 59 1.61 8.94 13.04
CA VAL A 59 2.22 7.79 12.36
C VAL A 59 1.15 6.89 11.74
N VAL A 60 1.42 6.40 10.55
CA VAL A 60 0.53 5.54 9.74
C VAL A 60 -0.88 6.08 9.52
N GLY A 61 -1.12 7.38 9.77
CA GLY A 61 -2.43 8.01 9.70
C GLY A 61 -3.07 8.01 8.33
N GLU A 62 -2.27 7.94 7.27
CA GLU A 62 -2.70 8.01 5.88
C GLU A 62 -2.64 6.62 5.18
N GLY A 63 -2.21 6.52 3.93
CA GLY A 63 -2.27 5.31 3.11
C GLY A 63 -1.82 4.01 3.81
N SER A 64 -0.83 4.09 4.69
CA SER A 64 -0.33 2.95 5.47
C SER A 64 -1.35 2.36 6.45
N GLY A 65 -2.14 3.19 7.12
CA GLY A 65 -3.19 2.76 8.06
C GLY A 65 -4.60 2.80 7.46
N ARG A 66 -4.77 3.01 6.16
CA ARG A 66 -6.06 3.18 5.49
C ARG A 66 -6.26 2.24 4.30
N ASN A 67 -5.36 1.27 4.10
CA ASN A 67 -5.41 0.30 3.00
C ASN A 67 -6.23 -0.96 3.33
N GLY A 68 -6.33 -1.90 2.38
CA GLY A 68 -7.16 -3.12 2.50
C GLY A 68 -6.61 -4.24 3.39
N GLY A 69 -5.47 -4.06 4.04
CA GLY A 69 -4.91 -5.09 4.92
C GLY A 69 -4.30 -6.27 4.18
N GLN A 70 -3.93 -6.10 2.92
CA GLN A 70 -3.35 -7.13 2.07
C GLN A 70 -1.86 -6.87 1.83
N CYS A 71 -1.05 -7.93 1.91
CA CYS A 71 0.37 -7.96 1.62
C CYS A 71 0.59 -8.91 0.42
N ASN A 72 0.38 -8.39 -0.79
CA ASN A 72 0.24 -9.19 -1.99
C ASN A 72 1.52 -9.26 -2.81
N ASN A 73 1.95 -10.47 -3.19
CA ASN A 73 2.96 -10.66 -4.22
C ASN A 73 2.41 -10.45 -5.64
N GLY A 74 3.31 -10.46 -6.62
CA GLY A 74 2.99 -10.18 -8.03
C GLY A 74 2.91 -8.70 -8.34
N THR A 75 3.12 -8.35 -9.60
CA THR A 75 3.15 -6.98 -10.11
C THR A 75 1.75 -6.44 -10.42
N ALA A 76 1.64 -5.10 -10.57
CA ALA A 76 0.42 -4.46 -11.09
C ALA A 76 0.20 -4.75 -12.60
N HIS A 77 1.22 -5.28 -13.27
CA HIS A 77 1.22 -5.59 -14.70
C HIS A 77 0.98 -7.08 -14.95
N ASP A 78 0.44 -7.39 -16.12
CA ASP A 78 0.46 -8.74 -16.65
C ASP A 78 1.92 -9.15 -16.96
N PHE A 79 2.34 -10.33 -16.48
CA PHE A 79 3.73 -10.77 -16.58
C PHE A 79 4.17 -10.98 -18.04
N ALA A 80 3.28 -11.50 -18.90
CA ALA A 80 3.59 -11.68 -20.32
C ALA A 80 3.83 -10.33 -21.02
N GLY A 81 2.94 -9.34 -20.77
CA GLY A 81 3.10 -7.99 -21.30
C GLY A 81 4.37 -7.30 -20.77
N LEU A 82 4.68 -7.51 -19.48
CA LEU A 82 5.90 -6.99 -18.88
C LEU A 82 7.15 -7.60 -19.53
N SER A 83 7.14 -8.92 -19.75
CA SER A 83 8.24 -9.64 -20.40
C SER A 83 8.44 -9.20 -21.85
N ALA A 84 7.35 -8.95 -22.58
CA ALA A 84 7.42 -8.46 -23.96
C ALA A 84 8.00 -7.04 -24.04
N THR A 85 7.75 -6.20 -23.04
CA THR A 85 8.19 -4.79 -23.02
C THR A 85 9.60 -4.62 -22.50
N LEU A 86 9.98 -5.34 -21.43
CA LEU A 86 11.25 -5.14 -20.72
C LEU A 86 12.25 -6.30 -20.90
N GLY A 87 11.85 -7.37 -21.57
CA GLY A 87 12.59 -8.62 -21.63
C GLY A 87 12.35 -9.51 -20.40
N LEU A 88 12.48 -10.83 -20.59
CA LEU A 88 12.17 -11.84 -19.58
C LEU A 88 13.00 -11.71 -18.30
N GLY A 89 14.30 -11.45 -18.43
CA GLY A 89 15.20 -11.28 -17.27
C GLY A 89 14.77 -10.14 -16.36
N ARG A 90 14.45 -8.99 -16.95
CA ARG A 90 14.00 -7.82 -16.19
C ARG A 90 12.61 -8.01 -15.58
N ALA A 91 11.70 -8.65 -16.31
CA ALA A 91 10.38 -8.98 -15.80
C ALA A 91 10.45 -9.92 -14.57
N ARG A 92 11.36 -10.93 -14.61
CA ARG A 92 11.61 -11.82 -13.46
C ARG A 92 12.16 -11.05 -12.26
N GLU A 93 13.18 -10.19 -12.45
CA GLU A 93 13.75 -9.35 -11.38
C GLU A 93 12.67 -8.52 -10.69
N LEU A 94 11.84 -7.84 -11.48
CA LEU A 94 10.75 -7.01 -10.93
C LEU A 94 9.70 -7.86 -10.20
N TYR A 95 9.29 -9.00 -10.75
CA TYR A 95 8.33 -9.90 -10.08
C TYR A 95 8.88 -10.40 -8.75
N GLN A 96 10.13 -10.88 -8.73
CA GLN A 96 10.81 -11.37 -7.53
C GLN A 96 10.99 -10.29 -6.46
N ALA A 97 11.10 -9.02 -6.85
CA ALA A 97 11.13 -7.91 -5.90
C ALA A 97 9.82 -7.77 -5.11
N PHE A 98 8.65 -8.06 -5.74
CA PHE A 98 7.38 -8.09 -5.02
C PHE A 98 7.29 -9.27 -4.05
N ASP A 99 7.82 -10.43 -4.41
CA ASP A 99 7.94 -11.58 -3.52
C ASP A 99 8.85 -11.26 -2.32
N ALA A 100 10.03 -10.71 -2.59
CA ALA A 100 10.99 -10.27 -1.57
C ALA A 100 10.38 -9.21 -0.63
N GLY A 101 9.45 -8.39 -1.13
CA GLY A 101 8.70 -7.44 -0.31
C GLY A 101 7.84 -8.13 0.74
N VAL A 102 7.12 -9.19 0.37
CA VAL A 102 6.31 -9.97 1.33
C VAL A 102 7.22 -10.66 2.37
N ASP A 103 8.33 -11.25 1.91
CA ASP A 103 9.32 -11.89 2.78
C ASP A 103 9.98 -10.86 3.74
N ALA A 104 10.21 -9.62 3.29
CA ALA A 104 10.74 -8.55 4.13
C ALA A 104 9.76 -8.14 5.24
N VAL A 105 8.45 -8.06 4.94
CA VAL A 105 7.43 -7.79 5.97
C VAL A 105 7.40 -8.91 7.00
N GLU A 106 7.33 -10.18 6.58
CA GLU A 106 7.29 -11.33 7.48
C GLU A 106 8.51 -11.37 8.41
N ARG A 107 9.71 -11.23 7.83
CA ARG A 107 10.97 -11.20 8.60
C ARG A 107 10.95 -10.08 9.64
N LEU A 108 10.52 -8.87 9.26
CA LEU A 108 10.46 -7.72 10.16
C LEU A 108 9.44 -7.94 11.29
N VAL A 109 8.28 -8.52 10.99
CA VAL A 109 7.26 -8.89 11.99
C VAL A 109 7.85 -9.87 13.00
N MET A 110 8.58 -10.89 12.55
CA MET A 110 9.21 -11.87 13.41
C MET A 110 10.36 -11.29 14.26
N GLU A 111 11.29 -10.56 13.62
CA GLU A 111 12.47 -9.97 14.27
C GLU A 111 12.10 -8.96 15.36
N GLU A 112 11.13 -8.07 15.09
CA GLU A 112 10.68 -7.05 16.04
C GLU A 112 9.50 -7.50 16.90
N ARG A 113 9.02 -8.74 16.72
CA ARG A 113 7.92 -9.36 17.47
C ARG A 113 6.65 -8.51 17.43
N ILE A 114 6.26 -8.05 16.21
CA ILE A 114 5.10 -7.19 16.03
C ILE A 114 3.84 -8.07 16.01
N ASP A 115 2.98 -7.91 17.00
CA ASP A 115 1.68 -8.59 17.05
C ASP A 115 0.66 -7.89 16.13
N CYS A 116 0.65 -8.28 14.88
CA CYS A 116 -0.25 -7.74 13.86
C CYS A 116 -1.07 -8.81 13.13
N GLY A 117 -1.08 -10.05 13.58
CA GLY A 117 -1.82 -11.14 12.93
C GLY A 117 -1.33 -11.41 11.50
N PHE A 118 -0.01 -11.31 11.24
CA PHE A 118 0.55 -11.64 9.93
C PHE A 118 0.29 -13.11 9.58
N THR A 119 -0.31 -13.36 8.43
CA THR A 119 -0.65 -14.72 7.99
C THR A 119 -0.45 -14.86 6.49
N ARG A 120 0.32 -15.87 6.06
CA ARG A 120 0.46 -16.30 4.67
C ARG A 120 -0.82 -17.03 4.23
N CYS A 121 -1.88 -16.29 4.00
CA CYS A 121 -3.17 -16.85 3.61
C CYS A 121 -3.32 -17.10 2.10
N GLY A 122 -2.44 -16.53 1.28
CA GLY A 122 -2.58 -16.50 -0.17
C GLY A 122 -3.62 -15.48 -0.66
N LYS A 123 -3.50 -15.11 -1.95
CA LYS A 123 -4.41 -14.20 -2.64
C LYS A 123 -5.09 -14.90 -3.81
N ILE A 124 -6.38 -14.70 -3.98
CA ILE A 124 -7.09 -15.13 -5.19
C ILE A 124 -7.43 -13.91 -6.04
N LYS A 125 -7.01 -13.92 -7.31
CA LYS A 125 -7.50 -13.00 -8.33
C LYS A 125 -8.70 -13.64 -9.01
N LEU A 126 -9.89 -13.12 -8.75
CA LEU A 126 -11.18 -13.68 -9.16
C LEU A 126 -11.55 -13.22 -10.57
N ALA A 127 -11.95 -14.15 -11.42
CA ALA A 127 -12.44 -13.87 -12.77
C ALA A 127 -13.88 -13.36 -12.73
N ALA A 128 -14.08 -12.08 -13.03
CA ALA A 128 -15.40 -11.43 -13.02
C ALA A 128 -16.22 -11.68 -14.30
N LYS A 129 -15.62 -12.26 -15.33
CA LYS A 129 -16.23 -12.65 -16.61
C LYS A 129 -15.56 -13.94 -17.11
N PRO A 130 -16.22 -14.77 -17.96
CA PRO A 130 -15.59 -15.96 -18.55
C PRO A 130 -14.27 -15.64 -19.27
N ALA A 131 -14.23 -14.61 -20.11
CA ALA A 131 -13.01 -14.20 -20.83
C ALA A 131 -11.85 -13.81 -19.88
N HIS A 132 -12.15 -13.34 -18.65
CA HIS A 132 -11.12 -13.07 -17.64
C HIS A 132 -10.53 -14.37 -17.09
N PHE A 133 -11.32 -15.45 -17.00
CA PHE A 133 -10.82 -16.77 -16.60
C PHE A 133 -9.80 -17.31 -17.60
N ASP A 134 -10.11 -17.25 -18.91
CA ASP A 134 -9.19 -17.67 -19.97
C ASP A 134 -7.86 -16.87 -19.92
N LYS A 135 -7.95 -15.58 -19.63
CA LYS A 135 -6.76 -14.75 -19.44
C LYS A 135 -5.96 -15.17 -18.20
N LEU A 136 -6.62 -15.50 -17.09
CA LEU A 136 -5.96 -15.99 -15.88
C LEU A 136 -5.31 -17.34 -16.10
N ALA A 137 -5.91 -18.25 -16.89
CA ALA A 137 -5.33 -19.54 -17.25
C ALA A 137 -4.00 -19.36 -18.00
N ARG A 138 -3.99 -18.54 -19.05
CA ARG A 138 -2.74 -18.22 -19.76
C ARG A 138 -1.69 -17.56 -18.87
N THR A 139 -2.13 -16.71 -17.93
CA THR A 139 -1.22 -16.08 -16.96
C THR A 139 -0.65 -17.10 -16.00
N ALA A 140 -1.44 -18.07 -15.52
CA ALA A 140 -1.00 -19.15 -14.65
C ALA A 140 0.13 -19.97 -15.27
N ASP A 141 -0.03 -20.40 -16.53
CA ASP A 141 0.95 -21.20 -17.26
C ASP A 141 2.30 -20.47 -17.39
N ILE A 142 2.27 -19.17 -17.71
CA ILE A 142 3.47 -18.36 -17.85
C ILE A 142 4.14 -18.16 -16.48
N LEU A 143 3.37 -17.80 -15.46
CA LEU A 143 3.92 -17.57 -14.11
C LEU A 143 4.53 -18.85 -13.52
N ALA A 144 3.83 -19.99 -13.65
CA ALA A 144 4.30 -21.27 -13.13
C ALA A 144 5.64 -21.69 -13.76
N ARG A 145 5.81 -21.44 -15.06
CA ARG A 145 7.03 -21.76 -15.78
C ARG A 145 8.18 -20.79 -15.49
N GLU A 146 7.87 -19.50 -15.32
CA GLU A 146 8.90 -18.45 -15.37
C GLU A 146 9.33 -17.93 -13.98
N VAL A 147 8.42 -17.82 -13.00
CA VAL A 147 8.70 -17.06 -11.76
C VAL A 147 8.04 -17.61 -10.50
N ASP A 148 6.84 -18.22 -10.60
CA ASP A 148 6.06 -18.63 -9.43
C ASP A 148 5.39 -19.99 -9.67
N PRO A 149 6.11 -21.11 -9.49
CA PRO A 149 5.56 -22.45 -9.69
C PRO A 149 4.45 -22.81 -8.68
N GLY A 150 4.25 -21.99 -7.66
CA GLY A 150 3.21 -22.21 -6.65
C GLY A 150 1.82 -21.66 -7.04
N VAL A 151 1.69 -20.89 -8.12
CA VAL A 151 0.38 -20.39 -8.55
C VAL A 151 -0.52 -21.54 -8.98
N ARG A 152 -1.82 -21.41 -8.70
CA ARG A 152 -2.80 -22.44 -9.06
C ARG A 152 -4.03 -21.81 -9.68
N LEU A 153 -4.42 -22.31 -10.86
CA LEU A 153 -5.70 -21.95 -11.46
C LEU A 153 -6.82 -22.72 -10.72
N LEU A 154 -7.83 -21.98 -10.29
CA LEU A 154 -9.03 -22.52 -9.64
C LEU A 154 -10.18 -22.46 -10.64
N THR A 155 -10.73 -23.61 -11.02
CA THR A 155 -11.97 -23.68 -11.82
C THR A 155 -13.14 -23.10 -11.03
N PRO A 156 -14.29 -22.79 -11.64
CA PRO A 156 -15.48 -22.35 -10.90
C PRO A 156 -15.86 -23.29 -9.76
N GLU A 157 -15.77 -24.61 -9.98
CA GLU A 157 -16.09 -25.65 -8.98
C GLU A 157 -15.08 -25.63 -7.82
N ALA A 158 -13.78 -25.56 -8.13
CA ALA A 158 -12.73 -25.51 -7.13
C ALA A 158 -12.77 -24.19 -6.32
N LEU A 159 -13.23 -23.10 -6.93
CA LEU A 159 -13.35 -21.80 -6.28
C LEU A 159 -14.39 -21.81 -5.15
N THR A 160 -15.43 -22.65 -5.21
CA THR A 160 -16.46 -22.71 -4.15
C THR A 160 -15.92 -23.09 -2.79
N ALA A 161 -14.82 -23.85 -2.74
CA ALA A 161 -14.12 -24.20 -1.49
C ALA A 161 -13.29 -23.02 -0.91
N GLU A 162 -13.15 -21.93 -1.64
CA GLU A 162 -12.36 -20.76 -1.26
C GLU A 162 -13.23 -19.51 -1.03
N VAL A 163 -14.24 -19.30 -1.88
CA VAL A 163 -15.11 -18.12 -1.88
C VAL A 163 -16.54 -18.54 -2.22
N GLY A 164 -17.46 -18.35 -1.30
CA GLY A 164 -18.90 -18.63 -1.43
C GLY A 164 -19.65 -17.51 -2.15
N SER A 165 -19.22 -17.18 -3.37
CA SER A 165 -19.86 -16.15 -4.20
C SER A 165 -20.23 -16.74 -5.57
N PRO A 166 -21.48 -16.55 -6.03
CA PRO A 166 -21.95 -17.14 -7.29
C PRO A 166 -21.53 -16.36 -8.54
N ILE A 167 -20.92 -15.19 -8.41
CA ILE A 167 -20.68 -14.28 -9.53
C ILE A 167 -19.33 -14.44 -10.22
N PHE A 168 -18.46 -15.33 -9.73
CA PHE A 168 -17.12 -15.49 -10.26
C PHE A 168 -16.96 -16.76 -11.10
N HIS A 169 -16.17 -16.65 -12.16
CA HIS A 169 -15.94 -17.69 -13.15
C HIS A 169 -14.62 -18.43 -12.94
N GLY A 170 -14.18 -18.59 -11.67
CA GLY A 170 -12.90 -19.16 -11.29
C GLY A 170 -11.91 -18.10 -10.83
N GLY A 171 -10.65 -18.48 -10.65
CA GLY A 171 -9.62 -17.56 -10.16
C GLY A 171 -8.20 -18.09 -10.27
N LEU A 172 -7.24 -17.23 -9.97
CA LEU A 172 -5.82 -17.56 -9.89
C LEU A 172 -5.31 -17.33 -8.47
N LEU A 173 -4.88 -18.39 -7.81
CA LEU A 173 -4.34 -18.36 -6.45
C LEU A 173 -2.83 -18.11 -6.48
N PHE A 174 -2.40 -17.13 -5.70
CA PHE A 174 -1.00 -16.76 -5.40
C PHE A 174 -0.70 -17.12 -3.95
N PRO A 175 -0.03 -18.22 -3.66
CA PRO A 175 0.12 -18.72 -2.28
C PRO A 175 1.04 -17.87 -1.40
N ARG A 176 1.96 -17.10 -1.99
CA ARG A 176 2.94 -16.28 -1.25
C ARG A 176 2.36 -15.02 -0.64
N SER A 177 1.18 -14.59 -1.05
CA SER A 177 0.51 -13.41 -0.50
C SER A 177 0.09 -13.62 0.95
N ALA A 178 0.00 -12.51 1.69
CA ALA A 178 -0.34 -12.51 3.11
C ALA A 178 -1.37 -11.42 3.45
N ARG A 179 -1.84 -11.46 4.68
CA ARG A 179 -2.65 -10.42 5.31
C ARG A 179 -2.10 -10.07 6.68
N MET A 180 -2.48 -8.90 7.18
CA MET A 180 -2.18 -8.48 8.56
C MET A 180 -3.07 -7.30 8.97
N HIS A 181 -3.03 -6.94 10.24
CA HIS A 181 -3.68 -5.76 10.79
C HIS A 181 -2.78 -4.53 10.62
N MET A 182 -3.13 -3.62 9.72
CA MET A 182 -2.27 -2.50 9.30
C MET A 182 -1.92 -1.52 10.41
N GLY A 183 -2.88 -1.19 11.27
CA GLY A 183 -2.63 -0.28 12.40
C GLY A 183 -1.65 -0.88 13.41
N ARG A 184 -1.85 -2.16 13.81
CA ARG A 184 -0.95 -2.85 14.73
C ARG A 184 0.45 -3.00 14.13
N PHE A 185 0.54 -3.37 12.85
CA PHE A 185 1.83 -3.43 12.15
C PHE A 185 2.54 -2.09 12.16
N GLY A 186 1.84 -1.01 11.78
CA GLY A 186 2.46 0.30 11.69
C GLY A 186 2.88 0.89 13.03
N VAL A 187 2.05 0.72 14.07
CA VAL A 187 2.42 1.13 15.44
C VAL A 187 3.60 0.30 15.94
N GLY A 188 3.57 -1.03 15.75
CA GLY A 188 4.69 -1.89 16.14
C GLY A 188 6.00 -1.53 15.44
N LEU A 189 5.93 -1.14 14.15
CA LEU A 189 7.09 -0.66 13.39
C LEU A 189 7.63 0.67 13.93
N ALA A 190 6.74 1.62 14.29
CA ALA A 190 7.12 2.88 14.91
C ALA A 190 7.77 2.66 16.29
N GLU A 191 7.17 1.80 17.12
CA GLU A 191 7.73 1.41 18.42
C GLU A 191 9.11 0.75 18.28
N ALA A 192 9.28 -0.13 17.28
CA ALA A 192 10.57 -0.76 17.01
C ALA A 192 11.65 0.27 16.61
N ALA A 193 11.32 1.23 15.75
CA ALA A 193 12.23 2.31 15.37
C ALA A 193 12.58 3.20 16.57
N ALA A 194 11.59 3.57 17.39
CA ALA A 194 11.80 4.38 18.60
C ALA A 194 12.68 3.66 19.64
N ARG A 195 12.45 2.36 19.88
CA ARG A 195 13.31 1.57 20.77
C ARG A 195 14.77 1.51 20.32
N ARG A 196 15.04 1.69 19.03
CA ARG A 196 16.40 1.77 18.45
C ARG A 196 16.95 3.19 18.41
N GLY A 197 16.26 4.16 19.01
CA GLY A 197 16.73 5.55 19.14
C GLY A 197 16.26 6.50 18.03
N ALA A 198 15.41 6.08 17.11
CA ALA A 198 14.79 7.01 16.15
C ALA A 198 13.84 7.97 16.88
N ARG A 199 14.00 9.28 16.68
CA ARG A 199 13.10 10.32 17.20
C ARG A 199 11.96 10.52 16.20
N ILE A 200 10.72 10.23 16.59
CA ILE A 200 9.55 10.30 15.71
C ILE A 200 8.68 11.47 16.16
N HIS A 201 8.66 12.55 15.37
CA HIS A 201 7.87 13.72 15.62
C HIS A 201 6.56 13.65 14.83
N GLU A 202 5.44 13.60 15.56
CA GLU A 202 4.08 13.69 15.02
C GLU A 202 3.60 15.15 15.00
N ASN A 203 2.64 15.48 14.14
CA ASN A 203 2.12 16.83 13.96
C ASN A 203 3.22 17.88 13.61
N ASN A 204 4.24 17.44 12.90
CA ASN A 204 5.37 18.25 12.44
C ASN A 204 5.45 18.33 10.91
N PRO A 205 4.45 18.93 10.21
CA PRO A 205 4.42 18.99 8.75
C PRO A 205 5.58 19.82 8.21
N VAL A 206 6.36 19.23 7.30
CA VAL A 206 7.51 19.87 6.66
C VAL A 206 7.04 20.93 5.66
N THR A 207 7.61 22.13 5.78
CA THR A 207 7.30 23.29 4.93
C THR A 207 8.43 23.69 4.00
N ALA A 208 9.69 23.40 4.38
CA ALA A 208 10.86 23.67 3.55
C ALA A 208 11.95 22.61 3.76
N ILE A 209 12.75 22.40 2.72
CA ILE A 209 13.99 21.63 2.73
C ILE A 209 15.02 22.48 1.99
N ASP A 210 15.91 23.11 2.74
CA ASP A 210 16.93 24.02 2.22
C ASP A 210 18.28 23.33 2.23
N ARG A 211 19.02 23.40 1.12
CA ARG A 211 20.38 22.90 1.05
C ARG A 211 21.34 23.93 1.63
N LEU A 212 22.12 23.54 2.64
CA LEU A 212 23.11 24.42 3.30
C LEU A 212 24.52 24.27 2.76
N GLY A 213 24.78 23.25 1.95
CA GLY A 213 26.09 22.93 1.39
C GLY A 213 26.08 21.63 0.60
N ALA A 214 27.24 21.02 0.35
CA ALA A 214 27.38 19.83 -0.47
C ALA A 214 26.57 18.63 0.08
N ALA A 215 26.57 18.43 1.40
CA ALA A 215 25.94 17.29 2.06
C ALA A 215 25.24 17.70 3.37
N ARG A 216 24.55 18.84 3.38
CA ARG A 216 23.81 19.29 4.56
C ARG A 216 22.51 19.96 4.16
N PHE A 217 21.45 19.64 4.87
CA PHE A 217 20.11 20.18 4.67
C PHE A 217 19.56 20.77 5.96
N ARG A 218 18.72 21.80 5.84
CA ARG A 218 17.86 22.31 6.91
C ARG A 218 16.42 22.00 6.55
N ILE A 219 15.72 21.35 7.46
CA ILE A 219 14.31 20.99 7.31
C ILE A 219 13.52 21.84 8.29
N SER A 220 12.54 22.59 7.77
CA SER A 220 11.65 23.44 8.56
C SER A 220 10.25 22.85 8.61
N THR A 221 9.56 22.99 9.76
CA THR A 221 8.19 22.52 9.95
C THR A 221 7.22 23.69 10.19
N ALA A 222 5.93 23.48 9.95
CA ALA A 222 4.89 24.49 10.16
C ALA A 222 4.71 24.90 11.63
N VAL A 223 5.16 24.07 12.56
CA VAL A 223 5.09 24.33 14.01
C VAL A 223 6.35 25.02 14.56
N GLY A 224 7.22 25.54 13.67
CA GLY A 224 8.42 26.27 14.03
C GLY A 224 9.68 25.41 14.25
N GLY A 225 9.57 24.07 14.10
CA GLY A 225 10.71 23.16 14.22
C GLY A 225 11.75 23.39 13.11
N ARG A 226 13.02 23.20 13.46
CA ARG A 226 14.17 23.29 12.55
C ARG A 226 15.18 22.21 12.88
N VAL A 227 15.43 21.33 11.90
CA VAL A 227 16.36 20.21 12.01
C VAL A 227 17.40 20.30 10.91
N GLU A 228 18.67 20.04 11.25
CA GLU A 228 19.74 19.87 10.27
C GLU A 228 20.05 18.38 10.07
N ALA A 229 20.32 17.97 8.84
CA ALA A 229 20.66 16.60 8.50
C ALA A 229 21.68 16.51 7.37
N ASP A 230 22.47 15.45 7.39
CA ASP A 230 23.41 15.15 6.30
C ASP A 230 22.69 14.50 5.11
N ARG A 231 21.57 13.81 5.35
CA ARG A 231 20.74 13.17 4.33
C ARG A 231 19.25 13.35 4.63
N VAL A 232 18.45 13.36 3.56
CA VAL A 232 16.98 13.45 3.65
C VAL A 232 16.36 12.32 2.84
N LEU A 233 15.36 11.65 3.41
CA LEU A 233 14.50 10.71 2.70
C LEU A 233 13.07 11.24 2.64
N VAL A 234 12.53 11.41 1.44
CA VAL A 234 11.12 11.74 1.20
C VAL A 234 10.32 10.44 1.03
N ALA A 235 9.37 10.22 1.95
CA ALA A 235 8.50 9.03 2.02
C ALA A 235 7.03 9.43 2.25
N THR A 236 6.57 10.49 1.58
CA THR A 236 5.29 11.17 1.82
C THR A 236 4.09 10.55 1.11
N GLY A 237 4.29 9.44 0.35
CA GLY A 237 3.21 8.76 -0.37
C GLY A 237 2.43 9.68 -1.31
N ALA A 238 1.11 9.67 -1.21
CA ALA A 238 0.20 10.47 -2.04
C ALA A 238 -0.01 11.91 -1.55
N SER A 239 0.78 12.40 -0.59
CA SER A 239 0.59 13.75 -0.06
C SER A 239 0.82 14.82 -1.12
N ILE A 240 -0.12 15.76 -1.22
CA ILE A 240 -0.03 16.93 -2.10
C ILE A 240 0.43 18.19 -1.37
N GLN A 241 0.69 18.11 -0.07
CA GLN A 241 1.14 19.22 0.78
C GLN A 241 2.66 19.27 0.89
N GLY A 242 3.19 20.41 1.36
CA GLY A 242 4.61 20.61 1.59
C GLY A 242 5.44 20.96 0.33
N PRO A 243 6.78 21.00 0.45
CA PRO A 243 7.70 21.49 -0.60
C PRO A 243 8.00 20.41 -1.67
N PHE A 244 7.06 19.54 -1.98
CA PHE A 244 7.27 18.35 -2.81
C PHE A 244 6.75 18.50 -4.24
N GLY A 245 6.89 19.69 -4.85
CA GLY A 245 6.35 20.01 -6.17
C GLY A 245 6.82 19.09 -7.29
N TRP A 246 8.08 18.61 -7.23
CA TRP A 246 8.62 17.67 -8.19
C TRP A 246 7.89 16.31 -8.15
N PHE A 247 7.63 15.77 -6.94
CA PHE A 247 6.89 14.52 -6.72
C PHE A 247 5.41 14.66 -7.07
N ARG A 248 4.77 15.79 -6.69
CA ARG A 248 3.35 16.06 -6.99
C ARG A 248 3.00 16.05 -8.46
N ARG A 249 3.96 16.35 -9.33
CA ARG A 249 3.76 16.27 -10.79
C ARG A 249 3.87 14.87 -11.35
N ARG A 250 4.22 13.88 -10.53
CA ARG A 250 4.51 12.48 -10.90
C ARG A 250 3.62 11.48 -10.22
N ILE A 251 2.95 11.88 -9.15
CA ILE A 251 2.05 11.05 -8.36
C ILE A 251 0.63 11.59 -8.50
N VAL A 252 -0.29 10.72 -8.91
CA VAL A 252 -1.73 11.00 -8.93
C VAL A 252 -2.35 10.40 -7.66
N PRO A 253 -2.83 11.22 -6.71
CA PRO A 253 -3.57 10.72 -5.56
C PRO A 253 -4.95 10.21 -6.00
N VAL A 254 -5.18 8.91 -5.88
CA VAL A 254 -6.45 8.26 -6.24
C VAL A 254 -7.10 7.66 -5.00
N GLY A 255 -8.35 8.02 -4.73
CA GLY A 255 -9.12 7.47 -3.61
C GLY A 255 -9.40 5.98 -3.80
N SER A 256 -9.16 5.21 -2.75
CA SER A 256 -9.66 3.85 -2.55
C SER A 256 -10.47 3.82 -1.27
N PHE A 257 -11.64 3.18 -1.32
CA PHE A 257 -12.61 3.25 -0.23
C PHE A 257 -12.89 1.86 0.31
N ILE A 258 -13.24 1.78 1.58
CA ILE A 258 -13.43 0.52 2.30
C ILE A 258 -14.65 0.63 3.20
N VAL A 259 -15.43 -0.43 3.26
CA VAL A 259 -16.44 -0.68 4.28
C VAL A 259 -16.09 -1.94 5.06
N VAL A 260 -16.45 -1.95 6.34
CA VAL A 260 -16.28 -3.14 7.19
C VAL A 260 -17.59 -3.41 7.92
N THR A 261 -18.03 -4.65 7.86
CA THR A 261 -19.26 -5.10 8.51
C THR A 261 -19.14 -5.10 10.04
N ALA A 262 -20.25 -5.16 10.75
CA ALA A 262 -20.27 -5.69 12.11
C ALA A 262 -19.70 -7.13 12.12
N PRO A 263 -19.29 -7.67 13.29
CA PRO A 263 -18.85 -9.06 13.40
C PRO A 263 -19.93 -10.02 12.88
N LEU A 264 -19.53 -11.00 12.10
CA LEU A 264 -20.38 -12.04 11.52
C LEU A 264 -20.22 -13.35 12.30
N SER A 265 -21.24 -14.20 12.28
CA SER A 265 -21.14 -15.51 12.91
C SER A 265 -20.14 -16.42 12.16
N ARG A 266 -19.56 -17.39 12.87
CA ARG A 266 -18.60 -18.34 12.26
C ARG A 266 -19.22 -19.12 11.08
N SER A 267 -20.50 -19.47 11.14
CA SER A 267 -21.20 -20.14 10.05
C SER A 267 -21.29 -19.28 8.81
N VAL A 268 -21.62 -17.98 8.96
CA VAL A 268 -21.67 -17.02 7.88
C VAL A 268 -20.26 -16.81 7.26
N LEU A 269 -19.23 -16.67 8.10
CA LEU A 269 -17.86 -16.54 7.62
C LEU A 269 -17.40 -17.75 6.82
N ALA A 270 -17.73 -18.97 7.29
CA ALA A 270 -17.41 -20.22 6.60
C ALA A 270 -18.20 -20.36 5.29
N ASP A 271 -19.40 -19.79 5.19
CA ASP A 271 -20.19 -19.79 3.96
C ASP A 271 -19.63 -18.83 2.90
N ILE A 272 -19.26 -17.60 3.29
CA ILE A 272 -18.81 -16.58 2.33
C ILE A 272 -17.33 -16.69 1.96
N MET A 273 -16.47 -17.10 2.89
CA MET A 273 -15.02 -17.13 2.73
C MET A 273 -14.40 -18.39 3.36
N PRO A 274 -14.79 -19.59 2.94
CA PRO A 274 -14.31 -20.85 3.54
C PRO A 274 -12.77 -20.99 3.50
N GLY A 275 -12.12 -20.50 2.45
CA GLY A 275 -10.66 -20.53 2.31
C GLY A 275 -9.93 -19.43 3.09
N ASP A 276 -10.62 -18.47 3.68
CA ASP A 276 -10.07 -17.34 4.47
C ASP A 276 -8.89 -16.62 3.80
N ARG A 277 -8.96 -16.42 2.49
CA ARG A 277 -7.92 -15.76 1.70
C ARG A 277 -8.20 -14.28 1.48
N VAL A 278 -7.17 -13.55 1.02
CA VAL A 278 -7.39 -12.22 0.46
C VAL A 278 -7.84 -12.36 -0.99
N CYS A 279 -8.83 -11.58 -1.40
CA CYS A 279 -9.41 -11.64 -2.74
C CYS A 279 -9.32 -10.29 -3.45
N THR A 280 -9.10 -10.33 -4.77
CA THR A 280 -9.16 -9.18 -5.67
C THR A 280 -9.89 -9.58 -6.94
N THR A 281 -10.73 -8.70 -7.50
CA THR A 281 -11.42 -9.01 -8.76
C THR A 281 -10.61 -8.57 -9.98
N SER A 282 -10.89 -9.15 -11.13
CA SER A 282 -10.17 -8.88 -12.40
C SER A 282 -10.64 -7.62 -13.14
N LYS A 283 -11.68 -6.93 -12.66
CA LYS A 283 -12.17 -5.66 -13.24
C LYS A 283 -11.18 -4.51 -13.01
N ASN A 284 -11.19 -3.50 -13.87
CA ASN A 284 -10.43 -2.26 -13.69
C ASN A 284 -10.96 -1.45 -12.48
N ILE A 285 -12.30 -1.35 -12.36
CA ILE A 285 -12.98 -0.85 -11.17
C ILE A 285 -13.41 -2.06 -10.34
N GLY A 286 -12.40 -2.76 -9.83
CA GLY A 286 -12.60 -3.99 -9.11
C GLY A 286 -12.77 -3.79 -7.61
N HIS A 287 -13.21 -4.86 -6.96
CA HIS A 287 -13.28 -4.97 -5.53
C HIS A 287 -12.13 -5.82 -5.00
N TYR A 288 -11.81 -5.60 -3.73
CA TYR A 288 -10.96 -6.46 -2.94
C TYR A 288 -11.62 -6.71 -1.59
N PHE A 289 -11.45 -7.90 -1.04
CA PHE A 289 -12.07 -8.24 0.22
C PHE A 289 -11.29 -9.32 0.97
N ARG A 290 -11.52 -9.39 2.27
CA ARG A 290 -10.95 -10.37 3.18
C ARG A 290 -11.69 -10.38 4.52
N LEU A 291 -11.49 -11.42 5.30
CA LEU A 291 -11.91 -11.42 6.70
C LEU A 291 -10.89 -10.70 7.59
N THR A 292 -11.37 -10.14 8.70
CA THR A 292 -10.55 -9.64 9.82
C THR A 292 -10.49 -10.70 10.93
N ASP A 293 -9.51 -10.58 11.81
CA ASP A 293 -9.29 -11.58 12.87
C ASP A 293 -10.43 -11.59 13.91
N ASP A 294 -11.20 -10.50 14.03
CA ASP A 294 -12.38 -10.37 14.88
C ASP A 294 -13.70 -10.72 14.14
N GLY A 295 -13.61 -11.41 13.01
CA GLY A 295 -14.76 -11.99 12.31
C GLY A 295 -15.61 -10.99 11.51
N ARG A 296 -15.01 -10.00 10.88
CA ARG A 296 -15.70 -9.06 10.01
C ARG A 296 -15.32 -9.27 8.55
N LEU A 297 -16.20 -8.89 7.64
CA LEU A 297 -15.86 -8.79 6.22
C LEU A 297 -15.42 -7.34 5.92
N LEU A 298 -14.17 -7.19 5.51
CA LEU A 298 -13.64 -5.97 4.91
C LEU A 298 -13.84 -6.04 3.41
N PHE A 299 -14.50 -5.03 2.84
CA PHE A 299 -14.80 -4.94 1.41
C PHE A 299 -14.41 -3.56 0.89
N GLY A 300 -13.55 -3.51 -0.10
CA GLY A 300 -13.03 -2.26 -0.63
C GLY A 300 -12.93 -2.22 -2.14
N GLY A 301 -12.66 -1.04 -2.67
CA GLY A 301 -12.49 -0.83 -4.10
C GLY A 301 -12.36 0.64 -4.50
N ARG A 302 -12.12 0.86 -5.79
CA ARG A 302 -12.15 2.18 -6.40
C ARG A 302 -13.60 2.57 -6.74
N ALA A 303 -14.45 2.65 -5.73
CA ALA A 303 -15.87 2.96 -5.91
C ALA A 303 -16.10 4.25 -6.72
N ARG A 304 -15.17 5.20 -6.60
CA ARG A 304 -15.15 6.46 -7.35
C ARG A 304 -13.71 6.88 -7.65
N PHE A 305 -13.47 7.45 -8.83
CA PHE A 305 -12.23 8.16 -9.14
C PHE A 305 -12.31 9.58 -8.59
N ALA A 306 -12.05 9.73 -7.30
CA ALA A 306 -12.08 10.99 -6.55
C ALA A 306 -11.04 10.92 -5.44
N MET A 307 -10.70 12.05 -4.85
CA MET A 307 -9.94 12.08 -3.60
C MET A 307 -10.86 11.70 -2.43
N SER A 308 -10.28 11.15 -1.36
CA SER A 308 -11.00 10.84 -0.14
C SER A 308 -11.25 12.13 0.66
N ASP A 309 -12.50 12.35 1.01
CA ASP A 309 -13.00 13.31 1.99
C ASP A 309 -14.30 12.73 2.59
N HIS A 310 -14.82 13.33 3.66
CA HIS A 310 -15.99 12.80 4.38
C HIS A 310 -17.20 12.55 3.45
N LYS A 311 -17.53 13.50 2.56
CA LYS A 311 -18.67 13.36 1.63
C LYS A 311 -18.40 12.29 0.57
N SER A 312 -17.17 12.20 0.10
CA SER A 312 -16.71 11.20 -0.86
C SER A 312 -16.73 9.80 -0.25
N ASP A 313 -16.32 9.69 1.01
CA ASP A 313 -16.27 8.43 1.76
C ASP A 313 -17.68 7.87 1.96
N GLU A 314 -18.64 8.68 2.40
CA GLU A 314 -20.03 8.27 2.56
C GLU A 314 -20.67 7.79 1.25
N LYS A 315 -20.52 8.57 0.17
CA LYS A 315 -21.05 8.19 -1.15
C LYS A 315 -20.41 6.92 -1.69
N SER A 316 -19.11 6.76 -1.49
CA SER A 316 -18.36 5.56 -1.88
C SER A 316 -18.76 4.36 -1.06
N GLY A 317 -19.03 4.55 0.24
CA GLY A 317 -19.55 3.52 1.13
C GLY A 317 -20.85 2.91 0.64
N ARG A 318 -21.80 3.74 0.19
CA ARG A 318 -23.08 3.24 -0.40
C ARG A 318 -22.85 2.41 -1.67
N ILE A 319 -21.90 2.80 -2.52
CA ILE A 319 -21.53 2.03 -3.73
C ILE A 319 -20.92 0.69 -3.34
N LEU A 320 -20.03 0.68 -2.33
CA LEU A 320 -19.39 -0.55 -1.86
C LEU A 320 -20.38 -1.49 -1.17
N GLN A 321 -21.36 -0.98 -0.43
CA GLN A 321 -22.44 -1.81 0.15
C GLN A 321 -23.25 -2.52 -0.94
N LYS A 322 -23.56 -1.83 -2.03
CA LYS A 322 -24.21 -2.47 -3.19
C LYS A 322 -23.31 -3.55 -3.80
N GLY A 323 -22.03 -3.27 -4.03
CA GLY A 323 -21.07 -4.26 -4.55
C GLY A 323 -20.87 -5.46 -3.61
N LEU A 324 -20.92 -5.24 -2.29
CA LEU A 324 -20.88 -6.31 -1.29
C LEU A 324 -22.12 -7.21 -1.40
N ALA A 325 -23.33 -6.62 -1.47
CA ALA A 325 -24.58 -7.38 -1.60
C ALA A 325 -24.65 -8.15 -2.94
N GLU A 326 -24.12 -7.59 -4.03
CA GLU A 326 -23.99 -8.29 -5.31
C GLU A 326 -22.98 -9.45 -5.25
N THR A 327 -21.88 -9.27 -4.49
CA THR A 327 -20.84 -10.29 -4.35
C THR A 327 -21.27 -11.43 -3.45
N PHE A 328 -21.99 -11.15 -2.37
CA PHE A 328 -22.44 -12.11 -1.37
C PHE A 328 -23.94 -11.94 -1.10
N PRO A 329 -24.81 -12.32 -2.02
CA PRO A 329 -26.28 -12.14 -1.87
C PRO A 329 -26.86 -12.87 -0.66
N GLN A 330 -26.22 -13.98 -0.26
CA GLN A 330 -26.63 -14.77 0.91
C GLN A 330 -26.47 -14.03 2.26
N LEU A 331 -25.66 -12.97 2.32
CA LEU A 331 -25.50 -12.17 3.54
C LEU A 331 -26.77 -11.37 3.86
N GLY A 332 -27.58 -11.05 2.85
CA GLY A 332 -28.69 -10.11 3.04
C GLY A 332 -28.23 -8.73 3.52
N PRO A 333 -29.09 -7.97 4.18
CA PRO A 333 -28.74 -6.68 4.80
C PRO A 333 -27.82 -6.89 6.00
N VAL A 334 -26.55 -6.52 5.86
CA VAL A 334 -25.55 -6.59 6.94
C VAL A 334 -25.19 -5.18 7.42
N PRO A 335 -25.15 -4.92 8.74
CA PRO A 335 -24.75 -3.63 9.27
C PRO A 335 -23.28 -3.33 8.90
N ILE A 336 -23.04 -2.13 8.36
CA ILE A 336 -21.69 -1.60 8.15
C ILE A 336 -21.30 -0.77 9.35
N GLU A 337 -20.22 -1.14 9.99
CA GLU A 337 -19.74 -0.44 11.19
C GLU A 337 -18.71 0.64 10.88
N PHE A 338 -17.83 0.38 9.89
CA PHE A 338 -16.80 1.34 9.47
C PHE A 338 -16.88 1.64 7.98
N CYS A 339 -16.59 2.89 7.63
CA CYS A 339 -16.41 3.35 6.25
C CYS A 339 -15.33 4.42 6.20
N TRP A 340 -14.36 4.28 5.30
CA TRP A 340 -13.31 5.28 5.12
C TRP A 340 -12.70 5.21 3.73
N GLY A 341 -12.03 6.28 3.34
CA GLY A 341 -11.17 6.32 2.17
C GLY A 341 -9.70 6.49 2.53
N GLY A 342 -8.83 6.16 1.60
CA GLY A 342 -7.41 6.42 1.64
C GLY A 342 -6.91 6.82 0.26
N LEU A 343 -5.76 7.51 0.20
CA LEU A 343 -5.15 7.90 -1.06
C LEU A 343 -4.08 6.89 -1.47
N VAL A 344 -4.18 6.43 -2.71
CA VAL A 344 -3.17 5.61 -3.37
C VAL A 344 -2.28 6.53 -4.20
N ASP A 345 -0.97 6.39 -4.07
CA ASP A 345 0.06 7.11 -4.81
C ASP A 345 0.30 6.47 -6.18
N MET A 346 -0.58 6.77 -7.14
CA MET A 346 -0.51 6.20 -8.48
C MET A 346 0.57 6.90 -9.32
N THR A 347 1.46 6.10 -9.92
CA THR A 347 2.40 6.54 -10.96
C THR A 347 1.87 6.21 -12.36
N GLN A 348 2.38 6.87 -13.39
CA GLN A 348 1.95 6.64 -14.77
C GLN A 348 2.27 5.20 -15.20
N ASP A 349 3.42 4.71 -14.84
CA ASP A 349 3.92 3.36 -15.17
C ASP A 349 3.53 2.29 -14.14
N ARG A 350 2.80 2.64 -13.08
CA ARG A 350 2.34 1.76 -12.00
C ARG A 350 3.45 1.00 -11.26
N PHE A 351 4.68 1.49 -11.32
CA PHE A 351 5.80 0.94 -10.55
C PHE A 351 6.17 1.85 -9.39
N PRO A 352 6.77 1.29 -8.32
CA PRO A 352 7.47 2.08 -7.32
C PRO A 352 8.60 2.90 -7.94
N HIS A 353 8.84 4.08 -7.38
CA HIS A 353 9.98 4.90 -7.73
C HIS A 353 10.81 5.21 -6.49
N ALA A 354 12.09 4.89 -6.54
CA ALA A 354 13.04 5.18 -5.49
C ALA A 354 14.41 5.53 -6.08
N GLY A 355 15.07 6.47 -5.44
CA GLY A 355 16.34 6.98 -5.91
C GLY A 355 16.79 8.22 -5.17
N GLU A 356 17.59 9.02 -5.83
CA GLU A 356 18.09 10.30 -5.36
C GLU A 356 17.87 11.39 -6.41
N ARG A 357 17.52 12.58 -5.95
CA ARG A 357 17.44 13.79 -6.77
C ARG A 357 17.93 14.98 -5.98
N ASP A 358 18.89 15.72 -6.53
CA ASP A 358 19.46 16.94 -5.91
C ASP A 358 19.95 16.69 -4.46
N GLY A 359 20.47 15.47 -4.17
CA GLY A 359 20.92 15.03 -2.86
C GLY A 359 19.80 14.56 -1.92
N ILE A 360 18.54 14.63 -2.33
CA ILE A 360 17.39 14.18 -1.57
C ILE A 360 16.99 12.77 -2.06
N HIS A 361 17.05 11.81 -1.15
CA HIS A 361 16.57 10.44 -1.41
C HIS A 361 15.06 10.37 -1.35
N TYR A 362 14.47 9.43 -2.09
CA TYR A 362 13.02 9.23 -2.11
C TYR A 362 12.62 7.77 -2.34
N ALA A 363 11.46 7.38 -1.84
CA ALA A 363 10.79 6.13 -2.17
C ALA A 363 9.27 6.31 -2.07
N LEU A 364 8.57 6.27 -3.21
CA LEU A 364 7.17 6.68 -3.38
C LEU A 364 6.53 5.94 -4.56
N GLY A 365 5.21 6.12 -4.77
CA GLY A 365 4.54 5.75 -6.01
C GLY A 365 4.22 4.27 -6.14
N TYR A 366 3.79 3.62 -5.10
CA TYR A 366 3.57 2.17 -5.05
C TYR A 366 2.35 1.65 -5.82
N SER A 367 1.47 2.53 -6.31
CA SER A 367 0.36 2.22 -7.21
C SER A 367 -0.57 1.09 -6.72
N GLY A 368 -0.81 1.03 -5.40
CA GLY A 368 -1.67 0.04 -4.75
C GLY A 368 -0.95 -1.20 -4.22
N HIS A 369 0.38 -1.28 -4.36
CA HIS A 369 1.21 -2.35 -3.80
C HIS A 369 2.08 -1.87 -2.62
N GLY A 370 1.64 -0.82 -1.93
CA GLY A 370 2.44 -0.12 -0.93
C GLY A 370 2.72 -0.92 0.34
N THR A 371 1.92 -1.91 0.71
CA THR A 371 2.11 -2.64 1.98
C THR A 371 3.50 -3.28 2.07
N GLN A 372 3.84 -4.17 1.16
CA GLN A 372 5.11 -4.87 1.15
C GLN A 372 6.23 -4.05 0.51
N MET A 373 5.91 -3.30 -0.56
CA MET A 373 6.93 -2.57 -1.29
C MET A 373 7.51 -1.40 -0.50
N SER A 374 6.71 -0.74 0.33
CA SER A 374 7.18 0.34 1.20
C SER A 374 8.20 -0.17 2.25
N VAL A 375 7.98 -1.36 2.79
CA VAL A 375 8.92 -1.99 3.75
C VAL A 375 10.22 -2.36 3.05
N LEU A 376 10.15 -3.03 1.90
CA LEU A 376 11.33 -3.39 1.11
C LEU A 376 12.14 -2.14 0.71
N MET A 377 11.47 -1.14 0.14
CA MET A 377 12.13 0.06 -0.35
C MET A 377 12.69 0.93 0.77
N GLY A 378 12.00 0.99 1.93
CA GLY A 378 12.55 1.65 3.12
C GLY A 378 13.88 1.04 3.57
N GLY A 379 13.97 -0.30 3.58
CA GLY A 379 15.21 -1.03 3.87
C GLY A 379 16.31 -0.80 2.83
N ILE A 380 15.97 -0.88 1.54
CA ILE A 380 16.92 -0.64 0.44
C ILE A 380 17.47 0.78 0.49
N MET A 381 16.59 1.79 0.65
CA MET A 381 17.04 3.18 0.72
C MET A 381 17.91 3.45 1.94
N ALA A 382 17.58 2.87 3.10
CA ALA A 382 18.42 2.95 4.29
C ALA A 382 19.81 2.36 4.06
N ASP A 383 19.90 1.24 3.35
CA ASP A 383 21.19 0.63 3.00
C ASP A 383 22.01 1.52 2.07
N LEU A 384 21.43 1.99 0.98
CA LEU A 384 22.08 2.88 0.01
C LEU A 384 22.53 4.20 0.64
N MET A 385 21.71 4.79 1.51
CA MET A 385 22.02 6.02 2.24
C MET A 385 23.19 5.85 3.22
N THR A 386 23.53 4.64 3.63
CA THR A 386 24.67 4.34 4.52
C THR A 386 25.88 3.75 3.78
N GLY A 387 25.92 3.86 2.46
CA GLY A 387 27.02 3.36 1.63
C GLY A 387 26.98 1.84 1.39
N GLY A 388 25.84 1.21 1.65
CA GLY A 388 25.62 -0.21 1.33
C GLY A 388 25.38 -0.44 -0.17
N HIS A 389 25.26 -1.70 -0.55
CA HIS A 389 25.18 -2.15 -1.94
C HIS A 389 23.84 -2.83 -2.29
N ALA A 390 22.78 -2.55 -1.54
CA ALA A 390 21.47 -3.09 -1.86
C ALA A 390 21.03 -2.72 -3.30
N ILE A 391 20.52 -3.72 -4.00
CA ILE A 391 20.05 -3.48 -5.37
C ILE A 391 18.64 -2.85 -5.31
N ASN A 392 18.54 -1.64 -5.83
CA ASN A 392 17.24 -1.02 -6.09
C ASN A 392 16.66 -1.58 -7.41
N PRO A 393 15.57 -2.36 -7.38
CA PRO A 393 14.97 -2.90 -8.60
C PRO A 393 14.48 -1.85 -9.59
N TRP A 394 14.26 -0.63 -9.14
CA TRP A 394 13.75 0.49 -9.96
C TRP A 394 14.81 1.56 -10.26
N ARG A 395 16.09 1.29 -10.06
CA ARG A 395 17.22 2.22 -10.22
C ARG A 395 17.31 2.91 -11.57
N ASP A 396 16.96 2.18 -12.65
CA ASP A 396 17.13 2.64 -14.03
C ASP A 396 15.81 3.16 -14.66
N ARG A 397 14.79 3.41 -13.82
CA ARG A 397 13.50 3.86 -14.34
C ARG A 397 13.39 5.38 -14.36
N GLU A 398 13.16 5.90 -15.54
CA GLU A 398 12.77 7.30 -15.69
C GLU A 398 11.43 7.57 -14.99
N TRP A 399 11.31 8.74 -14.40
CA TRP A 399 10.08 9.18 -13.78
C TRP A 399 9.62 10.52 -14.36
N PRO A 400 9.00 10.53 -15.55
CA PRO A 400 8.55 11.76 -16.20
C PRO A 400 7.38 12.39 -15.44
N ALA A 401 7.29 13.73 -15.51
CA ALA A 401 6.13 14.43 -15.00
C ALA A 401 4.90 14.14 -15.89
N ILE A 402 3.75 14.00 -15.24
CA ILE A 402 2.48 13.79 -15.94
C ILE A 402 2.04 15.14 -16.55
N PRO A 403 1.84 15.24 -17.87
CA PRO A 403 1.43 16.47 -18.51
C PRO A 403 0.14 17.05 -17.91
N GLY A 404 0.12 18.34 -17.61
CA GLY A 404 -1.05 19.03 -17.04
C GLY A 404 -1.39 18.67 -15.59
N HIS A 405 -0.56 17.86 -14.91
CA HIS A 405 -0.75 17.49 -13.51
C HIS A 405 0.15 18.31 -12.56
N PHE A 406 -0.47 19.04 -11.64
CA PHE A 406 0.21 19.91 -10.67
C PHE A 406 -0.13 19.56 -9.20
N GLY A 407 -0.59 18.32 -8.95
CA GLY A 407 -0.91 17.79 -7.62
C GLY A 407 -2.39 17.50 -7.41
N ARG A 408 -3.32 18.38 -7.84
CA ARG A 408 -4.75 18.06 -7.83
C ARG A 408 -5.15 17.39 -9.13
N PRO A 409 -5.63 16.14 -9.11
CA PRO A 409 -5.92 15.37 -10.32
C PRO A 409 -7.32 15.69 -10.85
N TRP A 410 -7.50 16.84 -11.48
CA TRP A 410 -8.77 17.33 -12.06
C TRP A 410 -9.36 16.38 -13.11
N PHE A 411 -8.53 15.57 -13.73
CA PHE A 411 -8.91 14.63 -14.80
C PHE A 411 -9.48 13.29 -14.28
N LEU A 412 -9.46 13.00 -12.96
CA LEU A 412 -9.94 11.72 -12.40
C LEU A 412 -11.37 11.34 -12.80
N PRO A 413 -12.35 12.25 -12.91
CA PRO A 413 -13.69 11.89 -13.37
C PRO A 413 -13.70 11.28 -14.78
N PHE A 414 -12.88 11.81 -15.69
CA PHE A 414 -12.75 11.31 -17.07
C PHE A 414 -12.06 9.93 -17.10
N VAL A 415 -11.01 9.76 -16.32
CA VAL A 415 -10.36 8.45 -16.15
C VAL A 415 -11.35 7.41 -15.59
N GLY A 416 -12.17 7.80 -14.62
CA GLY A 416 -13.21 6.93 -14.06
C GLY A 416 -14.30 6.56 -15.08
N ALA A 417 -14.70 7.49 -15.94
CA ALA A 417 -15.64 7.21 -17.03
C ALA A 417 -15.05 6.23 -18.05
N TYR A 418 -13.80 6.45 -18.46
CA TYR A 418 -13.07 5.55 -19.35
C TYR A 418 -12.99 4.12 -18.81
N TYR A 419 -12.56 3.92 -17.56
CA TYR A 419 -12.45 2.57 -16.99
C TYR A 419 -13.81 1.88 -16.79
N ARG A 420 -14.89 2.63 -16.51
CA ARG A 420 -16.25 2.08 -16.50
C ARG A 420 -16.66 1.55 -17.88
N LEU A 421 -16.38 2.31 -18.91
CA LEU A 421 -16.64 1.87 -20.29
C LEU A 421 -15.85 0.62 -20.64
N MET A 422 -14.55 0.58 -20.29
CA MET A 422 -13.70 -0.59 -20.53
C MET A 422 -14.17 -1.84 -19.77
N ASP A 423 -14.68 -1.70 -18.53
CA ASP A 423 -15.24 -2.83 -17.77
C ASP A 423 -16.58 -3.35 -18.33
N VAL A 424 -17.31 -2.54 -19.11
CA VAL A 424 -18.51 -2.98 -19.84
C VAL A 424 -18.12 -3.70 -21.13
N LEU A 425 -17.17 -3.16 -21.89
CA LEU A 425 -16.78 -3.67 -23.21
C LEU A 425 -15.91 -4.94 -23.12
N HIS A 426 -15.09 -5.04 -22.11
CA HIS A 426 -14.15 -6.13 -21.85
C HIS A 426 -14.39 -6.79 -20.49
#